data_76dbde766fbabdfdc7e946e4a9d7ce8a
#
_entry.id   76dbde766fbabdfdc7e946e4a9d7ce8a
#
_cell.length_a   1.000
_cell.length_b   1.000
_cell.length_c   1.000
_cell.angle_alpha   90.00
_cell.angle_beta   90.00
_cell.angle_gamma   90.00
#
_symmetry.space_group_name_H-M   'P 1'
#
loop_
_entity.id
_entity.type
_entity.pdbx_description
1 polymer ?
#
loop_
_entity_poly.entity_id
_entity_poly.type
_entity_poly.pdbx_seq_one_letter_code
_entity_poly.pdbx_strand_id
1 'polypeptide(L)'
;MAQRHLSRSIVLQSLFEWDFEGRPKDDLFVIFERNLKEFAPGSNDRFFMQNLLKLVLGKKNDLDRIIEKAAPEWPLHKIAPVDRNILRIGLAELLFSDRNEVPPKVAINEAIELAKQYGSDTSSKFVNGVLGAVYKELGEPGKNDSSKAKKKHGDLPFDQLPVVKMAGAVVFSKHEGNTYLALVHDVFGHWTLSKGRLMENESEEDCLYRKIPLEIGVDIKIKEHVGSNTYSTYDPEKGKIRKEINYYLAEAPFQDLTLEKKEEKGGLDDVRWFKLSDILDLNFYDDILPIITKALTRLAEMK
;
A
#
# COMPACT_ATOMS: atom_id res chain seq x y z
N MET A 1 7.84 24.65 -4.33
CA MET A 1 6.69 24.10 -3.55
C MET A 1 5.35 24.67 -4.01
N ALA A 2 5.21 26.00 -4.20
CA ALA A 2 3.94 26.61 -4.63
C ALA A 2 3.36 26.04 -5.95
N GLN A 3 4.21 25.70 -6.93
CA GLN A 3 3.78 25.18 -8.21
C GLN A 3 3.15 23.78 -8.10
N ARG A 4 3.72 22.88 -7.29
CA ARG A 4 3.18 21.51 -7.07
C ARG A 4 1.85 21.52 -6.32
N HIS A 5 1.65 22.48 -5.41
CA HIS A 5 0.36 22.66 -4.74
C HIS A 5 -0.72 23.10 -5.74
N LEU A 6 -0.41 24.08 -6.61
CA LEU A 6 -1.32 24.49 -7.68
C LEU A 6 -1.65 23.30 -8.61
N SER A 7 -0.65 22.50 -8.96
CA SER A 7 -0.84 21.32 -9.81
C SER A 7 -1.84 20.33 -9.19
N ARG A 8 -1.75 20.06 -7.88
CA ARG A 8 -2.71 19.22 -7.16
C ARG A 8 -4.11 19.84 -7.09
N SER A 9 -4.18 21.18 -6.99
CA SER A 9 -5.46 21.91 -7.01
C SER A 9 -6.19 21.72 -8.35
N ILE A 10 -5.49 21.79 -9.49
CA ILE A 10 -6.05 21.53 -10.82
C ILE A 10 -6.52 20.07 -10.95
N VAL A 11 -5.72 19.12 -10.45
CA VAL A 11 -6.09 17.71 -10.42
C VAL A 11 -7.36 17.51 -9.59
N LEU A 12 -7.44 18.12 -8.39
CA LEU A 12 -8.62 18.06 -7.53
C LEU A 12 -9.86 18.61 -8.20
N GLN A 13 -9.79 19.78 -8.82
CA GLN A 13 -10.92 20.41 -9.52
C GLN A 13 -11.42 19.51 -10.65
N SER A 14 -10.50 18.90 -11.40
CA SER A 14 -10.86 18.02 -12.51
C SER A 14 -11.49 16.70 -12.03
N LEU A 15 -10.97 16.10 -10.98
CA LEU A 15 -11.54 14.91 -10.36
C LEU A 15 -12.89 15.20 -9.70
N PHE A 16 -13.01 16.35 -9.03
CA PHE A 16 -14.27 16.76 -8.41
C PHE A 16 -15.39 16.90 -9.43
N GLU A 17 -15.17 17.64 -10.51
CA GLU A 17 -16.17 17.82 -11.56
C GLU A 17 -16.55 16.49 -12.20
N TRP A 18 -15.57 15.67 -12.56
CA TRP A 18 -15.77 14.36 -13.15
C TRP A 18 -16.58 13.42 -12.25
N ASP A 19 -16.23 13.35 -10.95
CA ASP A 19 -16.86 12.47 -9.97
C ASP A 19 -18.26 12.96 -9.56
N PHE A 20 -18.42 14.28 -9.40
CA PHE A 20 -19.68 14.91 -9.01
C PHE A 20 -20.76 14.78 -10.09
N GLU A 21 -20.38 14.94 -11.36
CA GLU A 21 -21.29 14.82 -12.49
C GLU A 21 -21.46 13.36 -12.97
N GLY A 22 -20.72 12.41 -12.41
CA GLY A 22 -20.80 10.99 -12.79
C GLY A 22 -20.38 10.72 -14.23
N ARG A 23 -19.43 11.48 -14.76
CA ARG A 23 -19.01 11.41 -16.16
C ARG A 23 -18.23 10.14 -16.51
N PRO A 24 -18.27 9.70 -17.79
CA PRO A 24 -17.42 8.62 -18.29
C PRO A 24 -15.92 8.85 -18.01
N LYS A 25 -15.14 7.79 -17.92
CA LYS A 25 -13.69 7.87 -17.63
C LYS A 25 -12.94 8.72 -18.64
N ASP A 26 -13.31 8.67 -19.90
CA ASP A 26 -12.64 9.37 -21.01
C ASP A 26 -12.80 10.89 -20.92
N ASP A 27 -13.87 11.37 -20.29
CA ASP A 27 -14.13 12.82 -20.13
C ASP A 27 -13.18 13.48 -19.13
N LEU A 28 -12.57 12.72 -18.19
CA LEU A 28 -11.68 13.28 -17.18
C LEU A 28 -10.53 14.09 -17.78
N PHE A 29 -9.91 13.60 -18.86
CA PHE A 29 -8.80 14.30 -19.49
C PHE A 29 -9.25 15.53 -20.29
N VAL A 30 -10.47 15.52 -20.83
CA VAL A 30 -11.07 16.70 -21.48
C VAL A 30 -11.32 17.80 -20.45
N ILE A 31 -11.89 17.44 -19.31
CA ILE A 31 -12.11 18.35 -18.16
C ILE A 31 -10.77 18.90 -17.67
N PHE A 32 -9.77 18.05 -17.52
CA PHE A 32 -8.42 18.46 -17.09
C PHE A 32 -7.77 19.47 -18.04
N GLU A 33 -7.81 19.24 -19.34
CA GLU A 33 -7.22 20.14 -20.32
C GLU A 33 -7.89 21.52 -20.30
N ARG A 34 -9.21 21.56 -20.13
CA ARG A 34 -9.94 22.80 -19.97
C ARG A 34 -9.53 23.53 -18.68
N ASN A 35 -9.51 22.85 -17.54
CA ASN A 35 -9.15 23.43 -16.24
C ASN A 35 -7.70 23.91 -16.22
N LEU A 36 -6.78 23.13 -16.81
CA LEU A 36 -5.38 23.55 -16.94
C LEU A 36 -5.25 24.85 -17.74
N LYS A 37 -5.94 24.95 -18.87
CA LYS A 37 -5.90 26.17 -19.73
C LYS A 37 -6.50 27.37 -19.02
N GLU A 38 -7.52 27.19 -18.21
CA GLU A 38 -8.25 28.28 -17.54
C GLU A 38 -7.53 28.74 -16.28
N PHE A 39 -7.07 27.82 -15.41
CA PHE A 39 -6.57 28.17 -14.08
C PHE A 39 -5.06 28.15 -13.93
N ALA A 40 -4.34 27.50 -14.87
CA ALA A 40 -2.87 27.45 -14.82
C ALA A 40 -2.25 27.53 -16.24
N PRO A 41 -2.57 28.57 -17.03
CA PRO A 41 -2.01 28.72 -18.38
C PRO A 41 -0.49 28.80 -18.32
N GLY A 42 0.21 27.97 -19.11
CA GLY A 42 1.68 27.94 -19.16
C GLY A 42 2.35 27.17 -18.02
N SER A 43 1.63 26.39 -17.23
CA SER A 43 2.22 25.53 -16.20
C SER A 43 3.16 24.50 -16.81
N ASN A 44 4.38 24.40 -16.25
CA ASN A 44 5.38 23.41 -16.66
C ASN A 44 5.16 22.03 -16.02
N ASP A 45 4.19 21.90 -15.10
CA ASP A 45 3.92 20.66 -14.33
C ASP A 45 2.85 19.76 -14.96
N ARG A 46 2.50 19.98 -16.25
CA ARG A 46 1.46 19.22 -16.95
C ARG A 46 1.67 17.70 -16.85
N PHE A 47 2.91 17.25 -17.01
CA PHE A 47 3.23 15.82 -16.94
C PHE A 47 2.92 15.22 -15.56
N PHE A 48 3.27 15.91 -14.50
CA PHE A 48 2.94 15.50 -13.12
C PHE A 48 1.43 15.41 -12.93
N MET A 49 0.68 16.43 -13.35
CA MET A 49 -0.78 16.46 -13.22
C MET A 49 -1.44 15.30 -13.97
N GLN A 50 -1.01 15.05 -15.20
CA GLN A 50 -1.52 13.92 -16.01
C GLN A 50 -1.20 12.55 -15.38
N ASN A 51 -0.01 12.37 -14.84
CA ASN A 51 0.38 11.14 -14.18
C ASN A 51 -0.45 10.91 -12.90
N LEU A 52 -0.67 11.96 -12.11
CA LEU A 52 -1.48 11.87 -10.89
C LEU A 52 -2.94 11.55 -11.23
N LEU A 53 -3.52 12.15 -12.28
CA LEU A 53 -4.86 11.81 -12.76
C LEU A 53 -4.97 10.36 -13.22
N LYS A 54 -3.99 9.89 -14.03
CA LYS A 54 -3.94 8.49 -14.48
C LYS A 54 -3.84 7.53 -13.30
N LEU A 55 -3.01 7.86 -12.32
CA LEU A 55 -2.82 7.05 -11.11
C LEU A 55 -4.11 6.95 -10.32
N VAL A 56 -4.75 8.07 -10.01
CA VAL A 56 -6.05 8.09 -9.30
C VAL A 56 -7.11 7.32 -10.07
N LEU A 57 -7.24 7.54 -11.38
CA LEU A 57 -8.23 6.86 -12.21
C LEU A 57 -8.00 5.34 -12.28
N GLY A 58 -6.74 4.93 -12.48
CA GLY A 58 -6.35 3.53 -12.58
C GLY A 58 -6.51 2.77 -11.27
N LYS A 59 -6.32 3.45 -10.13
CA LYS A 59 -6.41 2.87 -8.78
C LYS A 59 -7.70 3.24 -8.04
N LYS A 60 -8.68 3.84 -8.70
CA LYS A 60 -9.89 4.36 -8.05
C LYS A 60 -10.58 3.36 -7.13
N ASN A 61 -10.78 2.13 -7.60
CA ASN A 61 -11.47 1.11 -6.81
C ASN A 61 -10.67 0.69 -5.57
N ASP A 62 -9.34 0.59 -5.69
CA ASP A 62 -8.46 0.29 -4.56
C ASP A 62 -8.45 1.44 -3.56
N LEU A 63 -8.32 2.68 -4.05
CA LEU A 63 -8.37 3.88 -3.23
C LEU A 63 -9.70 4.00 -2.46
N ASP A 64 -10.82 3.76 -3.13
CA ASP A 64 -12.15 3.82 -2.54
C ASP A 64 -12.31 2.77 -1.43
N ARG A 65 -11.84 1.52 -1.63
CA ARG A 65 -11.82 0.48 -0.58
C ARG A 65 -10.95 0.86 0.62
N ILE A 66 -9.79 1.46 0.37
CA ILE A 66 -8.89 1.91 1.44
C ILE A 66 -9.56 2.99 2.28
N ILE A 67 -10.24 3.96 1.64
CA ILE A 67 -10.99 5.00 2.33
C ILE A 67 -12.06 4.39 3.24
N GLU A 68 -12.87 3.46 2.73
CA GLU A 68 -13.92 2.80 3.52
C GLU A 68 -13.37 2.01 4.71
N LYS A 69 -12.23 1.34 4.53
CA LYS A 69 -11.57 0.60 5.63
C LYS A 69 -10.93 1.52 6.67
N ALA A 70 -10.32 2.61 6.23
CA ALA A 70 -9.69 3.58 7.15
C ALA A 70 -10.70 4.47 7.87
N ALA A 71 -11.91 4.61 7.33
CA ALA A 71 -13.01 5.39 7.90
C ALA A 71 -14.32 4.58 7.91
N PRO A 72 -14.43 3.48 8.68
CA PRO A 72 -15.57 2.54 8.61
C PRO A 72 -16.92 3.16 9.01
N GLU A 73 -16.91 4.24 9.77
CA GLU A 73 -18.13 4.98 10.15
C GLU A 73 -18.63 5.92 9.03
N TRP A 74 -17.85 6.08 7.95
CA TRP A 74 -18.12 6.99 6.85
C TRP A 74 -18.17 6.24 5.52
N PRO A 75 -19.31 5.64 5.14
CA PRO A 75 -19.48 5.05 3.81
C PRO A 75 -19.11 6.04 2.70
N LEU A 76 -18.45 5.58 1.66
CA LEU A 76 -17.87 6.42 0.61
C LEU A 76 -18.88 7.44 0.02
N HIS A 77 -20.14 7.03 -0.14
CA HIS A 77 -21.21 7.87 -0.69
C HIS A 77 -21.67 8.99 0.27
N LYS A 78 -21.33 8.90 1.57
CA LYS A 78 -21.60 9.94 2.59
C LYS A 78 -20.44 10.91 2.76
N ILE A 79 -19.27 10.59 2.24
CA ILE A 79 -18.12 11.50 2.26
C ILE A 79 -18.36 12.59 1.21
N ALA A 80 -18.15 13.85 1.63
CA ALA A 80 -18.27 14.98 0.71
C ALA A 80 -17.40 14.76 -0.55
N PRO A 81 -17.91 15.03 -1.76
CA PRO A 81 -17.17 14.77 -3.01
C PRO A 81 -15.78 15.43 -3.05
N VAL A 82 -15.62 16.61 -2.44
CA VAL A 82 -14.32 17.28 -2.32
C VAL A 82 -13.37 16.45 -1.45
N ASP A 83 -13.80 16.07 -0.25
CA ASP A 83 -12.97 15.32 0.70
C ASP A 83 -12.61 13.93 0.14
N ARG A 84 -13.57 13.27 -0.51
CA ARG A 84 -13.35 11.98 -1.17
C ARG A 84 -12.26 12.06 -2.25
N ASN A 85 -12.27 13.09 -3.08
CA ASN A 85 -11.26 13.25 -4.12
C ASN A 85 -9.91 13.72 -3.56
N ILE A 86 -9.89 14.51 -2.49
CA ILE A 86 -8.66 14.83 -1.75
C ILE A 86 -8.04 13.56 -1.16
N LEU A 87 -8.85 12.69 -0.55
CA LEU A 87 -8.38 11.40 -0.03
C LEU A 87 -7.83 10.50 -1.14
N ARG A 88 -8.49 10.43 -2.30
CA ARG A 88 -7.98 9.69 -3.47
C ARG A 88 -6.62 10.21 -3.93
N ILE A 89 -6.43 11.53 -4.02
CA ILE A 89 -5.14 12.16 -4.37
C ILE A 89 -4.09 11.82 -3.32
N GLY A 90 -4.38 12.07 -2.04
CA GLY A 90 -3.44 11.85 -0.94
C GLY A 90 -3.01 10.39 -0.82
N LEU A 91 -3.96 9.44 -0.96
CA LEU A 91 -3.67 8.00 -0.95
C LEU A 91 -2.90 7.56 -2.21
N ALA A 92 -3.25 8.09 -3.38
CA ALA A 92 -2.52 7.78 -4.61
C ALA A 92 -1.04 8.18 -4.50
N GLU A 93 -0.76 9.38 -3.99
CA GLU A 93 0.61 9.81 -3.76
C GLU A 93 1.30 9.04 -2.62
N LEU A 94 0.61 8.77 -1.53
CA LEU A 94 1.17 8.07 -0.36
C LEU A 94 1.56 6.63 -0.67
N LEU A 95 0.74 5.92 -1.48
CA LEU A 95 0.85 4.47 -1.69
C LEU A 95 1.58 4.10 -2.99
N PHE A 96 1.42 4.90 -4.04
CA PHE A 96 1.78 4.51 -5.40
C PHE A 96 2.74 5.48 -6.12
N SER A 97 3.11 6.62 -5.51
CA SER A 97 4.11 7.51 -6.08
C SER A 97 5.53 7.14 -5.65
N ASP A 98 6.51 7.48 -6.49
CA ASP A 98 7.92 7.39 -6.10
C ASP A 98 8.18 8.27 -4.86
N ARG A 99 8.64 7.65 -3.78
CA ARG A 99 8.94 8.32 -2.50
C ARG A 99 10.02 9.38 -2.60
N ASN A 100 10.89 9.29 -3.61
CA ASN A 100 11.90 10.31 -3.88
C ASN A 100 11.29 11.57 -4.50
N GLU A 101 10.22 11.43 -5.28
CA GLU A 101 9.49 12.55 -5.89
C GLU A 101 8.45 13.14 -4.92
N VAL A 102 7.69 12.27 -4.24
CA VAL A 102 6.65 12.65 -3.29
C VAL A 102 6.85 11.87 -1.98
N PRO A 103 7.63 12.39 -1.03
CA PRO A 103 7.78 11.77 0.28
C PRO A 103 6.42 11.62 0.99
N PRO A 104 6.16 10.54 1.73
CA PRO A 104 4.88 10.25 2.39
C PRO A 104 4.32 11.41 3.21
N LYS A 105 5.16 12.10 3.96
CA LYS A 105 4.74 13.27 4.75
C LYS A 105 4.32 14.46 3.89
N VAL A 106 4.92 14.60 2.70
CA VAL A 106 4.54 15.65 1.74
C VAL A 106 3.17 15.33 1.17
N ALA A 107 2.90 14.08 0.76
CA ALA A 107 1.59 13.64 0.27
C ALA A 107 0.47 13.95 1.29
N ILE A 108 0.69 13.57 2.56
CA ILE A 108 -0.27 13.83 3.65
C ILE A 108 -0.47 15.34 3.87
N ASN A 109 0.61 16.12 3.97
CA ASN A 109 0.51 17.54 4.25
C ASN A 109 -0.17 18.30 3.10
N GLU A 110 0.14 17.98 1.85
CA GLU A 110 -0.49 18.58 0.68
C GLU A 110 -1.99 18.27 0.61
N ALA A 111 -2.39 17.04 0.93
CA ALA A 111 -3.81 16.68 1.02
C ALA A 111 -4.53 17.45 2.14
N ILE A 112 -3.88 17.65 3.29
CA ILE A 112 -4.43 18.48 4.39
C ILE A 112 -4.58 19.93 3.94
N GLU A 113 -3.60 20.49 3.23
CA GLU A 113 -3.69 21.86 2.71
C GLU A 113 -4.80 22.01 1.66
N LEU A 114 -4.99 21.03 0.77
CA LEU A 114 -6.14 21.00 -0.14
C LEU A 114 -7.47 20.96 0.64
N ALA A 115 -7.54 20.16 1.71
CA ALA A 115 -8.74 20.08 2.54
C ALA A 115 -9.04 21.39 3.29
N LYS A 116 -8.03 22.15 3.69
CA LYS A 116 -8.20 23.49 4.28
C LYS A 116 -8.69 24.51 3.27
N GLN A 117 -8.21 24.40 2.01
CA GLN A 117 -8.52 25.36 0.96
C GLN A 117 -9.89 25.14 0.32
N TYR A 118 -10.28 23.87 0.11
CA TYR A 118 -11.44 23.50 -0.68
C TYR A 118 -12.55 22.79 0.11
N GLY A 119 -12.25 22.29 1.29
CA GLY A 119 -13.19 21.56 2.15
C GLY A 119 -13.93 22.44 3.16
N SER A 120 -14.63 21.79 4.07
CA SER A 120 -15.27 22.44 5.23
C SER A 120 -14.29 22.63 6.40
N ASP A 121 -14.72 23.28 7.46
CA ASP A 121 -13.91 23.51 8.68
C ASP A 121 -13.42 22.19 9.32
N THR A 122 -14.10 21.07 9.07
CA THR A 122 -13.76 19.76 9.61
C THR A 122 -12.98 18.88 8.64
N SER A 123 -12.96 19.21 7.32
CA SER A 123 -12.36 18.40 6.26
C SER A 123 -10.89 18.11 6.50
N SER A 124 -10.11 19.11 6.93
CA SER A 124 -8.67 18.93 7.19
C SER A 124 -8.39 17.93 8.31
N LYS A 125 -9.23 17.90 9.36
CA LYS A 125 -9.12 16.94 10.47
C LYS A 125 -9.52 15.54 10.02
N PHE A 126 -10.57 15.43 9.22
CA PHE A 126 -11.03 14.16 8.66
C PHE A 126 -9.99 13.55 7.73
N VAL A 127 -9.49 14.30 6.74
CA VAL A 127 -8.44 13.87 5.82
C VAL A 127 -7.17 13.45 6.55
N ASN A 128 -6.72 14.25 7.55
CA ASN A 128 -5.57 13.89 8.37
C ASN A 128 -5.80 12.60 9.17
N GLY A 129 -7.00 12.39 9.69
CA GLY A 129 -7.37 11.16 10.41
C GLY A 129 -7.25 9.92 9.52
N VAL A 130 -7.84 9.96 8.32
CA VAL A 130 -7.84 8.85 7.36
C VAL A 130 -6.43 8.57 6.85
N LEU A 131 -5.71 9.57 6.31
CA LEU A 131 -4.35 9.39 5.80
C LEU A 131 -3.37 9.02 6.91
N GLY A 132 -3.56 9.56 8.13
CA GLY A 132 -2.75 9.22 9.29
C GLY A 132 -2.94 7.77 9.75
N ALA A 133 -4.16 7.23 9.66
CA ALA A 133 -4.43 5.82 9.93
C ALA A 133 -3.69 4.92 8.93
N VAL A 134 -3.83 5.19 7.63
CA VAL A 134 -3.12 4.46 6.56
C VAL A 134 -1.61 4.58 6.72
N TYR A 135 -1.08 5.77 6.98
CA TYR A 135 0.36 5.99 7.17
C TYR A 135 0.93 5.19 8.35
N LYS A 136 0.19 5.06 9.46
CA LYS A 136 0.58 4.22 10.60
C LYS A 136 0.60 2.74 10.23
N GLU A 137 -0.39 2.27 9.51
CA GLU A 137 -0.45 0.89 9.02
C GLU A 137 0.74 0.54 8.12
N LEU A 138 1.19 1.49 7.31
CA LEU A 138 2.40 1.37 6.47
C LEU A 138 3.72 1.36 7.28
N GLY A 139 3.67 1.51 8.60
CA GLY A 139 4.86 1.59 9.44
C GLY A 139 5.56 2.95 9.42
N GLU A 140 4.82 4.01 9.07
CA GLU A 140 5.30 5.40 9.06
C GLU A 140 6.58 5.61 8.22
N PRO A 141 6.59 5.27 6.92
CA PRO A 141 7.77 5.37 6.07
C PRO A 141 8.32 6.79 6.03
N GLY A 142 9.66 6.96 6.07
CA GLY A 142 10.31 8.26 6.04
C GLY A 142 10.14 9.11 7.32
N LYS A 143 9.67 8.53 8.42
CA LYS A 143 9.52 9.27 9.70
C LYS A 143 10.86 9.79 10.23
N ASN A 144 11.94 9.09 9.98
CA ASN A 144 13.29 9.40 10.46
C ASN A 144 14.13 10.23 9.47
N ASP A 145 13.63 10.49 8.25
CA ASP A 145 14.40 11.16 7.18
C ASP A 145 14.50 12.70 7.35
N SER A 146 13.79 13.28 8.30
CA SER A 146 13.88 14.72 8.59
C SER A 146 14.94 15.02 9.65
N SER A 147 16.10 15.39 9.20
CA SER A 147 17.21 15.95 10.00
C SER A 147 16.85 17.31 10.61
N LYS A 148 15.95 17.42 11.53
CA LYS A 148 15.75 18.56 12.48
C LYS A 148 14.36 18.58 13.13
N ALA A 149 13.66 17.45 13.27
CA ALA A 149 12.47 17.44 14.12
C ALA A 149 12.88 17.22 15.58
N LYS A 150 12.51 18.16 16.44
CA LYS A 150 12.65 18.09 17.90
C LYS A 150 12.23 16.70 18.38
N LYS A 151 13.18 15.96 19.00
CA LYS A 151 12.92 14.70 19.70
C LYS A 151 11.82 14.96 20.72
N LYS A 152 10.58 14.52 20.42
CA LYS A 152 9.56 14.33 21.45
C LYS A 152 9.99 13.10 22.26
N HIS A 153 10.05 13.24 23.56
CA HIS A 153 10.31 12.15 24.52
C HIS A 153 9.40 10.96 24.18
N GLY A 154 10.00 9.79 23.84
CA GLY A 154 9.30 8.52 23.75
C GLY A 154 9.63 7.60 22.58
N ASP A 155 10.28 8.06 21.50
CA ASP A 155 10.64 7.16 20.39
C ASP A 155 11.99 6.47 20.68
N LEU A 156 11.94 5.18 21.02
CA LEU A 156 13.14 4.34 21.12
C LEU A 156 13.85 4.29 19.74
N PRO A 157 15.20 4.25 19.70
CA PRO A 157 15.96 3.95 18.48
C PRO A 157 15.48 2.64 17.85
N PHE A 158 15.63 2.50 16.53
CA PHE A 158 15.16 1.32 15.79
C PHE A 158 15.70 -0.02 16.35
N ASP A 159 16.95 -0.05 16.78
CA ASP A 159 17.63 -1.19 17.39
C ASP A 159 17.12 -1.54 18.79
N GLN A 160 16.48 -0.60 19.47
CA GLN A 160 15.90 -0.77 20.82
C GLN A 160 14.39 -1.01 20.81
N LEU A 161 13.76 -1.02 19.64
CA LEU A 161 12.31 -1.30 19.53
C LEU A 161 12.01 -2.74 19.94
N PRO A 162 10.87 -3.01 20.61
CA PRO A 162 10.40 -4.37 20.86
C PRO A 162 10.34 -5.16 19.56
N VAL A 163 10.96 -6.35 19.54
CA VAL A 163 11.02 -7.21 18.35
C VAL A 163 9.85 -8.15 18.30
N VAL A 164 9.22 -8.24 17.13
CA VAL A 164 8.24 -9.27 16.79
C VAL A 164 8.83 -10.13 15.68
N LYS A 165 9.13 -11.39 16.01
CA LYS A 165 9.65 -12.37 15.06
C LYS A 165 8.51 -12.96 14.24
N MET A 166 8.75 -13.11 12.95
CA MET A 166 7.79 -13.64 11.99
C MET A 166 8.48 -14.57 11.00
N ALA A 167 7.73 -15.51 10.45
CA ALA A 167 8.13 -16.30 9.31
C ALA A 167 7.20 -16.04 8.12
N GLY A 168 7.77 -15.95 6.92
CA GLY A 168 7.04 -15.76 5.67
C GLY A 168 7.45 -16.79 4.62
N ALA A 169 6.61 -17.01 3.62
CA ALA A 169 6.89 -17.95 2.56
C ALA A 169 6.69 -17.34 1.17
N VAL A 170 7.66 -17.61 0.28
CA VAL A 170 7.47 -17.51 -1.16
C VAL A 170 6.93 -18.86 -1.59
N VAL A 171 5.60 -18.95 -1.68
CA VAL A 171 4.90 -20.19 -2.06
C VAL A 171 4.85 -20.30 -3.57
N PHE A 172 5.39 -21.39 -4.12
CA PHE A 172 5.38 -21.65 -5.55
C PHE A 172 4.74 -22.97 -5.90
N SER A 173 4.26 -23.06 -7.15
CA SER A 173 3.79 -24.32 -7.74
C SER A 173 4.27 -24.44 -9.18
N LYS A 174 4.52 -25.69 -9.62
CA LYS A 174 4.80 -26.01 -11.01
C LYS A 174 3.55 -26.67 -11.63
N HIS A 175 3.01 -26.07 -12.68
CA HIS A 175 1.84 -26.58 -13.35
C HIS A 175 1.94 -26.34 -14.86
N GLU A 176 1.68 -27.37 -15.69
CA GLU A 176 1.72 -27.31 -17.16
C GLU A 176 2.99 -26.64 -17.72
N GLY A 177 4.16 -26.99 -17.17
CA GLY A 177 5.44 -26.45 -17.61
C GLY A 177 5.72 -25.00 -17.20
N ASN A 178 4.82 -24.36 -16.45
CA ASN A 178 4.99 -23.02 -15.92
C ASN A 178 5.19 -23.05 -14.40
N THR A 179 5.86 -22.04 -13.88
CA THR A 179 5.98 -21.80 -12.44
C THR A 179 5.11 -20.63 -12.04
N TYR A 180 4.40 -20.78 -10.94
CA TYR A 180 3.50 -19.79 -10.37
C TYR A 180 3.92 -19.45 -8.95
N LEU A 181 3.70 -18.22 -8.51
CA LEU A 181 3.79 -17.80 -7.11
C LEU A 181 2.41 -17.48 -6.56
N ALA A 182 2.12 -17.97 -5.37
CA ALA A 182 0.95 -17.54 -4.61
C ALA A 182 1.28 -16.21 -3.90
N LEU A 183 0.53 -15.19 -4.22
CA LEU A 183 0.66 -13.87 -3.60
C LEU A 183 -0.68 -13.50 -2.94
N VAL A 184 -0.58 -12.80 -1.83
CA VAL A 184 -1.72 -12.22 -1.12
C VAL A 184 -1.76 -10.72 -1.38
N HIS A 185 -2.97 -10.19 -1.56
CA HIS A 185 -3.20 -8.77 -1.76
C HIS A 185 -3.64 -8.15 -0.44
N ASP A 186 -3.03 -7.05 -0.08
CA ASP A 186 -3.42 -6.33 1.12
C ASP A 186 -4.40 -5.19 0.80
N VAL A 187 -5.05 -4.73 1.84
CA VAL A 187 -6.06 -3.66 1.76
C VAL A 187 -5.51 -2.31 1.29
N PHE A 188 -4.17 -2.16 1.19
CA PHE A 188 -3.50 -0.96 0.70
C PHE A 188 -3.13 -1.03 -0.78
N GLY A 189 -3.55 -2.10 -1.47
CA GLY A 189 -3.35 -2.27 -2.90
C GLY A 189 -1.99 -2.83 -3.30
N HIS A 190 -1.31 -3.51 -2.36
CA HIS A 190 -0.02 -4.15 -2.63
C HIS A 190 -0.15 -5.67 -2.61
N TRP A 191 0.51 -6.32 -3.56
CA TRP A 191 0.76 -7.75 -3.48
C TRP A 191 1.95 -8.00 -2.55
N THR A 192 1.84 -9.02 -1.72
CA THR A 192 2.85 -9.38 -0.72
C THR A 192 2.91 -10.88 -0.52
N LEU A 193 3.82 -11.32 0.33
CA LEU A 193 4.02 -12.72 0.68
C LEU A 193 3.23 -13.08 1.93
N SER A 194 2.68 -14.29 1.97
CA SER A 194 2.04 -14.85 3.16
C SER A 194 3.05 -14.97 4.29
N LYS A 195 2.66 -14.57 5.51
CA LYS A 195 3.55 -14.53 6.69
C LYS A 195 2.77 -14.64 7.98
N GLY A 196 3.41 -15.22 9.00
CA GLY A 196 2.83 -15.39 10.33
C GLY A 196 3.73 -14.90 11.43
N ARG A 197 3.13 -14.47 12.56
CA ARG A 197 3.84 -14.19 13.80
C ARG A 197 4.15 -15.51 14.50
N LEU A 198 5.39 -15.67 14.98
CA LEU A 198 5.77 -16.80 15.81
C LEU A 198 5.07 -16.74 17.16
N MET A 199 4.56 -17.87 17.62
CA MET A 199 4.11 -18.06 18.98
C MET A 199 5.30 -18.29 19.92
N GLU A 200 5.06 -18.29 21.21
CA GLU A 200 6.08 -18.58 22.21
C GLU A 200 6.62 -20.02 22.02
N ASN A 201 7.93 -20.16 21.92
CA ASN A 201 8.65 -21.43 21.65
C ASN A 201 8.30 -22.10 20.30
N GLU A 202 7.68 -21.42 19.35
CA GLU A 202 7.40 -21.94 18.02
C GLU A 202 8.61 -21.74 17.10
N SER A 203 8.97 -22.78 16.33
CA SER A 203 9.96 -22.66 15.27
C SER A 203 9.39 -21.90 14.07
N GLU A 204 10.26 -21.36 13.20
CA GLU A 204 9.83 -20.68 11.97
C GLU A 204 9.10 -21.63 11.02
N GLU A 205 9.56 -22.88 10.94
CA GLU A 205 8.94 -23.91 10.12
C GLU A 205 7.54 -24.29 10.63
N ASP A 206 7.37 -24.51 11.96
CA ASP A 206 6.07 -24.79 12.55
C ASP A 206 5.10 -23.62 12.34
N CYS A 207 5.58 -22.38 12.47
CA CYS A 207 4.78 -21.20 12.17
C CYS A 207 4.28 -21.18 10.72
N LEU A 208 5.12 -21.54 9.75
CA LEU A 208 4.74 -21.61 8.35
C LEU A 208 3.75 -22.74 8.08
N TYR A 209 3.99 -23.93 8.59
CA TYR A 209 3.04 -25.07 8.44
C TYR A 209 1.70 -24.81 9.09
N ARG A 210 1.64 -24.05 10.16
CA ARG A 210 0.39 -23.62 10.79
C ARG A 210 -0.30 -22.50 10.03
N LYS A 211 0.48 -21.49 9.58
CA LYS A 211 -0.08 -20.21 9.14
C LYS A 211 -0.46 -20.20 7.66
N ILE A 212 0.38 -20.77 6.80
CA ILE A 212 0.17 -20.70 5.35
C ILE A 212 -1.12 -21.45 4.92
N PRO A 213 -1.36 -22.69 5.37
CA PRO A 213 -2.61 -23.38 5.02
C PRO A 213 -3.86 -22.64 5.51
N LEU A 214 -3.81 -22.02 6.68
CA LEU A 214 -4.92 -21.23 7.20
C LEU A 214 -5.16 -19.96 6.40
N GLU A 215 -4.08 -19.29 5.92
CA GLU A 215 -4.18 -18.00 5.25
C GLU A 215 -4.55 -18.10 3.77
N ILE A 216 -3.97 -19.08 3.05
CA ILE A 216 -4.15 -19.21 1.59
C ILE A 216 -4.75 -20.56 1.14
N GLY A 217 -5.09 -21.45 2.08
CA GLY A 217 -5.83 -22.67 1.79
C GLY A 217 -5.04 -23.80 1.14
N VAL A 218 -3.69 -23.78 1.16
CA VAL A 218 -2.86 -24.83 0.57
C VAL A 218 -1.78 -25.30 1.55
N ASP A 219 -1.54 -26.61 1.58
CA ASP A 219 -0.42 -27.18 2.31
C ASP A 219 0.90 -26.91 1.57
N ILE A 220 1.96 -26.72 2.34
CA ILE A 220 3.26 -26.37 1.80
C ILE A 220 4.33 -27.41 2.15
N LYS A 221 5.38 -27.47 1.35
CA LYS A 221 6.64 -28.16 1.64
C LYS A 221 7.77 -27.15 1.61
N ILE A 222 8.32 -26.83 2.77
CA ILE A 222 9.45 -25.91 2.88
C ILE A 222 10.68 -26.50 2.20
N LYS A 223 11.38 -25.68 1.42
CA LYS A 223 12.58 -26.07 0.66
C LYS A 223 13.84 -25.48 1.27
N GLU A 224 13.95 -24.16 1.29
CA GLU A 224 15.13 -23.46 1.76
C GLU A 224 14.82 -22.05 2.26
N HIS A 225 15.71 -21.50 3.08
CA HIS A 225 15.66 -20.09 3.49
C HIS A 225 16.12 -19.20 2.33
N VAL A 226 15.31 -18.16 2.00
CA VAL A 226 15.57 -17.23 0.92
C VAL A 226 16.25 -15.95 1.41
N GLY A 227 15.83 -15.45 2.55
CA GLY A 227 16.33 -14.18 3.09
C GLY A 227 15.47 -13.64 4.21
N SER A 228 15.84 -12.46 4.69
CA SER A 228 15.12 -11.78 5.77
C SER A 228 14.93 -10.30 5.44
N ASN A 229 13.88 -9.72 6.00
CA ASN A 229 13.74 -8.29 6.05
C ASN A 229 13.35 -7.82 7.46
N THR A 230 13.56 -6.54 7.72
CA THR A 230 13.26 -5.92 9.01
C THR A 230 12.71 -4.53 8.80
N TYR A 231 11.54 -4.25 9.39
CA TYR A 231 10.94 -2.92 9.33
C TYR A 231 10.22 -2.55 10.63
N SER A 232 10.01 -1.26 10.86
CA SER A 232 9.22 -0.80 12.01
C SER A 232 7.77 -0.58 11.62
N THR A 233 6.86 -0.92 12.52
CA THR A 233 5.42 -0.66 12.39
C THR A 233 4.84 -0.26 13.74
N TYR A 234 3.57 0.11 13.77
CA TYR A 234 2.86 0.45 14.99
C TYR A 234 1.93 -0.69 15.39
N ASP A 235 2.10 -1.20 16.60
CA ASP A 235 1.20 -2.18 17.23
C ASP A 235 0.26 -1.43 18.18
N PRO A 236 -1.07 -1.65 18.14
CA PRO A 236 -2.02 -0.91 18.98
C PRO A 236 -1.77 -1.04 20.48
N GLU A 237 -1.24 -2.18 20.93
CA GLU A 237 -0.98 -2.46 22.35
C GLU A 237 0.45 -2.11 22.78
N LYS A 238 1.43 -2.33 21.91
CA LYS A 238 2.86 -2.22 22.21
C LYS A 238 3.50 -0.93 21.70
N GLY A 239 2.75 -0.10 20.93
CA GLY A 239 3.28 1.10 20.30
C GLY A 239 4.17 0.75 19.10
N LYS A 240 5.27 1.49 18.93
CA LYS A 240 6.20 1.25 17.82
C LYS A 240 7.01 -0.02 18.08
N ILE A 241 6.97 -0.97 17.16
CA ILE A 241 7.67 -2.25 17.19
C ILE A 241 8.56 -2.44 15.96
N ARG A 242 9.49 -3.38 16.04
CA ARG A 242 10.30 -3.87 14.92
C ARG A 242 9.85 -5.28 14.57
N LYS A 243 9.46 -5.49 13.31
CA LYS A 243 9.19 -6.83 12.77
C LYS A 243 10.44 -7.36 12.10
N GLU A 244 10.85 -8.56 12.45
CA GLU A 244 11.93 -9.32 11.82
C GLU A 244 11.31 -10.56 11.17
N ILE A 245 11.43 -10.68 9.84
CA ILE A 245 10.77 -11.72 9.07
C ILE A 245 11.82 -12.53 8.31
N ASN A 246 11.86 -13.83 8.55
CA ASN A 246 12.63 -14.78 7.75
C ASN A 246 11.71 -15.41 6.71
N TYR A 247 12.13 -15.40 5.43
CA TYR A 247 11.38 -15.91 4.31
C TYR A 247 11.97 -17.22 3.78
N TYR A 248 11.10 -18.17 3.50
CA TYR A 248 11.41 -19.48 2.99
C TYR A 248 10.76 -19.70 1.63
N LEU A 249 11.46 -20.42 0.75
CA LEU A 249 10.86 -20.96 -0.46
C LEU A 249 10.07 -22.21 -0.07
N ALA A 250 8.80 -22.28 -0.48
CA ALA A 250 7.92 -23.38 -0.16
C ALA A 250 7.12 -23.82 -1.39
N GLU A 251 7.10 -25.12 -1.65
CA GLU A 251 6.33 -25.72 -2.75
C GLU A 251 4.94 -26.09 -2.28
N ALA A 252 3.93 -25.83 -3.10
CA ALA A 252 2.55 -26.23 -2.86
C ALA A 252 1.93 -26.88 -4.11
N PRO A 253 0.87 -27.71 -3.98
CA PRO A 253 0.10 -28.17 -5.13
C PRO A 253 -0.59 -26.98 -5.81
N PHE A 254 -0.69 -27.03 -7.16
CA PHE A 254 -1.46 -26.04 -7.92
C PHE A 254 -2.95 -26.37 -7.79
N GLN A 255 -3.63 -25.64 -6.94
CA GLN A 255 -5.07 -25.77 -6.69
C GLN A 255 -5.66 -24.39 -6.36
N ASP A 256 -6.98 -24.30 -6.25
CA ASP A 256 -7.65 -23.05 -5.89
C ASP A 256 -7.16 -22.57 -4.52
N LEU A 257 -6.81 -21.28 -4.48
CA LEU A 257 -6.43 -20.60 -3.24
C LEU A 257 -7.67 -20.03 -2.55
N THR A 258 -7.70 -20.14 -1.23
CA THR A 258 -8.78 -19.59 -0.42
C THR A 258 -8.20 -18.69 0.65
N LEU A 259 -8.65 -17.43 0.68
CA LEU A 259 -8.21 -16.48 1.70
C LEU A 259 -9.05 -16.64 2.96
N GLU A 260 -8.40 -16.81 4.13
CA GLU A 260 -9.08 -16.75 5.42
C GLU A 260 -9.69 -15.36 5.62
N LYS A 261 -11.02 -15.25 5.65
CA LYS A 261 -11.72 -13.98 5.91
C LYS A 261 -11.57 -13.62 7.39
N LYS A 262 -10.78 -12.59 7.68
CA LYS A 262 -10.73 -11.96 9.01
C LYS A 262 -11.54 -10.68 9.00
N GLU A 263 -12.45 -10.55 9.96
CA GLU A 263 -13.29 -9.35 10.18
C GLU A 263 -12.54 -8.18 10.83
N GLU A 264 -11.24 -8.31 11.11
CA GLU A 264 -10.47 -7.28 11.83
C GLU A 264 -9.95 -6.17 10.92
N LYS A 265 -9.80 -4.98 11.50
CA LYS A 265 -9.24 -3.76 10.87
C LYS A 265 -7.86 -4.04 10.27
N GLY A 266 -7.73 -3.81 8.98
CA GLY A 266 -6.54 -4.15 8.20
C GLY A 266 -6.55 -5.63 7.82
N GLY A 267 -5.85 -6.03 6.80
CA GLY A 267 -5.75 -7.43 6.41
C GLY A 267 -5.55 -7.65 4.93
N LEU A 268 -5.78 -8.88 4.53
CA LEU A 268 -5.69 -9.33 3.16
C LEU A 268 -7.09 -9.33 2.55
N ASP A 269 -7.22 -8.99 1.28
CA ASP A 269 -8.51 -8.96 0.58
C ASP A 269 -8.56 -9.84 -0.67
N ASP A 270 -7.41 -10.36 -1.14
CA ASP A 270 -7.34 -11.28 -2.27
C ASP A 270 -6.13 -12.23 -2.14
N VAL A 271 -6.20 -13.37 -2.82
CA VAL A 271 -5.09 -14.32 -2.99
C VAL A 271 -5.15 -14.95 -4.36
N ARG A 272 -4.02 -14.99 -5.08
CA ARG A 272 -3.97 -15.56 -6.44
C ARG A 272 -2.64 -16.21 -6.75
N TRP A 273 -2.67 -17.16 -7.69
CA TRP A 273 -1.51 -17.63 -8.41
C TRP A 273 -1.15 -16.66 -9.53
N PHE A 274 0.10 -16.23 -9.57
CA PHE A 274 0.65 -15.43 -10.64
C PHE A 274 1.74 -16.19 -11.37
N LYS A 275 1.71 -16.19 -12.71
CA LYS A 275 2.82 -16.68 -13.53
C LYS A 275 4.06 -15.84 -13.27
N LEU A 276 5.25 -16.44 -13.31
CA LEU A 276 6.48 -15.67 -13.14
C LEU A 276 6.65 -14.53 -14.15
N SER A 277 6.11 -14.68 -15.37
CA SER A 277 6.11 -13.62 -16.40
C SER A 277 5.33 -12.37 -16.00
N ASP A 278 4.31 -12.52 -15.16
CA ASP A 278 3.31 -11.48 -14.87
C ASP A 278 3.63 -10.74 -13.56
N ILE A 279 4.65 -11.21 -12.84
CA ILE A 279 5.01 -10.67 -11.51
C ILE A 279 5.58 -9.25 -11.60
N LEU A 280 6.29 -8.91 -12.69
CA LEU A 280 6.96 -7.61 -12.85
C LEU A 280 5.99 -6.43 -12.93
N ASP A 281 4.74 -6.67 -13.31
CA ASP A 281 3.70 -5.65 -13.45
C ASP A 281 2.90 -5.42 -12.14
N LEU A 282 3.21 -6.21 -11.10
CA LEU A 282 2.50 -6.13 -9.83
C LEU A 282 3.08 -5.04 -8.92
N ASN A 283 2.18 -4.43 -8.14
CA ASN A 283 2.55 -3.44 -7.15
C ASN A 283 2.99 -4.13 -5.86
N PHE A 284 4.29 -4.16 -5.60
CA PHE A 284 4.90 -4.71 -4.38
C PHE A 284 5.38 -3.60 -3.44
N TYR A 285 5.54 -3.96 -2.16
CA TYR A 285 6.37 -3.16 -1.27
C TYR A 285 7.85 -3.27 -1.63
N ASP A 286 8.59 -2.17 -1.55
CA ASP A 286 10.01 -2.11 -1.89
C ASP A 286 10.86 -3.11 -1.10
N ASP A 287 10.50 -3.37 0.15
CA ASP A 287 11.20 -4.28 1.06
C ASP A 287 10.98 -5.78 0.73
N ILE A 288 9.96 -6.10 -0.07
CA ILE A 288 9.67 -7.47 -0.52
C ILE A 288 10.39 -7.81 -1.83
N LEU A 289 10.66 -6.81 -2.68
CA LEU A 289 11.30 -7.02 -3.98
C LEU A 289 12.63 -7.80 -3.90
N PRO A 290 13.56 -7.53 -2.96
CA PRO A 290 14.79 -8.30 -2.83
C PRO A 290 14.54 -9.78 -2.49
N ILE A 291 13.50 -10.08 -1.72
CA ILE A 291 13.13 -11.46 -1.35
C ILE A 291 12.58 -12.20 -2.56
N ILE A 292 11.67 -11.58 -3.31
CA ILE A 292 11.11 -12.15 -4.55
C ILE A 292 12.24 -12.39 -5.56
N THR A 293 13.14 -11.43 -5.78
CA THR A 293 14.26 -11.56 -6.71
C THR A 293 15.15 -12.77 -6.37
N LYS A 294 15.50 -12.94 -5.09
CA LYS A 294 16.28 -14.11 -4.64
C LYS A 294 15.52 -15.41 -4.85
N ALA A 295 14.23 -15.45 -4.54
CA ALA A 295 13.40 -16.63 -4.76
C ALA A 295 13.33 -17.02 -6.24
N LEU A 296 13.17 -16.05 -7.15
CA LEU A 296 13.18 -16.28 -8.59
C LEU A 296 14.50 -16.86 -9.08
N THR A 297 15.63 -16.37 -8.56
CA THR A 297 16.95 -16.90 -8.87
C THR A 297 17.06 -18.36 -8.43
N ARG A 298 16.63 -18.70 -7.19
CA ARG A 298 16.62 -20.07 -6.70
C ARG A 298 15.73 -21.00 -7.50
N LEU A 299 14.53 -20.55 -7.87
CA LEU A 299 13.60 -21.31 -8.70
C LEU A 299 14.17 -21.60 -10.10
N ALA A 300 14.98 -20.71 -10.66
CA ALA A 300 15.66 -20.93 -11.93
C ALA A 300 16.78 -21.98 -11.82
N GLU A 301 17.43 -22.10 -10.67
CA GLU A 301 18.47 -23.10 -10.36
C GLU A 301 17.88 -24.49 -10.06
N MET A 302 16.63 -24.58 -9.64
CA MET A 302 15.90 -25.82 -9.31
C MET A 302 15.34 -26.57 -10.53
N LYS A 303 16.07 -26.61 -11.64
CA LYS A 303 15.67 -27.34 -12.87
C LYS A 303 15.65 -28.84 -12.71
#